data_a6df8fc3c4d47a9c34b273de065d9249
#
_entry.id   a6df8fc3c4d47a9c34b273de065d9249
#
_cell.length_a   1.000
_cell.length_b   1.000
_cell.length_c   1.000
_cell.angle_alpha   90.00
_cell.angle_beta   90.00
_cell.angle_gamma   90.00
#
_symmetry.space_group_name_H-M   'P 1'
#
loop_
_entity.id
_entity.type
_entity.pdbx_description
1 polymer ?
#
loop_
_entity_poly.entity_id
_entity_poly.type
_entity_poly.pdbx_seq_one_letter_code
_entity_poly.pdbx_strand_id
1 'polypeptide(L)'
;RLVGTTSNVIPFRTYKFQDRAFLEMDEVLGQHDIGVEKSRDLGATWMFLTLFFHHWMFHDFSSFGIMSRTADLVDKPGKKDTLMWKLDFLLNGDGGRGGLPAWMKPAKTYRSMMLMENRDNGSTFEGASTTEDAFRGGRKKAIAIDEYAAFPTGDDYKALAATQHATDCRVFVSTPKGASGAYYDVMHTPSNIRKIILNWTEHPDRGVGLYTSKEGVLEILDKEYKFPEGYKFVLDGKVRAPYYDQ
;
A
#
# COMPACT_ATOMS: atom_id res chain seq x y z
N ARG A 1 8.46 13.80 -1.16
CA ARG A 1 8.72 14.34 -2.53
C ARG A 1 10.05 15.07 -2.50
N LEU A 2 11.07 14.53 -3.14
CA LEU A 2 12.27 15.32 -3.46
C LEU A 2 11.88 16.24 -4.65
N VAL A 3 11.55 17.47 -4.33
CA VAL A 3 11.30 18.52 -5.33
C VAL A 3 12.64 18.83 -6.00
N GLY A 4 12.73 18.66 -7.30
CA GLY A 4 13.85 19.17 -8.12
C GLY A 4 14.94 18.19 -8.52
N THR A 5 14.83 16.89 -8.31
CA THR A 5 15.80 15.93 -8.82
C THR A 5 15.23 15.14 -10.03
N THR A 6 15.96 15.10 -11.10
CA THR A 6 15.64 14.34 -12.34
C THR A 6 15.74 12.82 -12.16
N SER A 7 16.00 12.32 -10.95
CA SER A 7 16.16 10.93 -10.64
C SER A 7 15.56 10.57 -9.28
N ASN A 8 14.35 10.05 -9.32
CA ASN A 8 13.54 9.77 -8.14
C ASN A 8 13.65 8.33 -7.62
N VAL A 9 14.71 7.60 -7.99
CA VAL A 9 14.98 6.28 -7.42
C VAL A 9 15.83 6.46 -6.17
N ILE A 10 15.19 6.28 -5.02
CA ILE A 10 15.84 6.31 -3.71
C ILE A 10 15.76 4.93 -3.08
N PRO A 11 16.74 4.50 -2.25
CA PRO A 11 16.61 3.29 -1.46
C PRO A 11 15.32 3.32 -0.64
N PHE A 12 14.54 2.25 -0.68
CA PHE A 12 13.37 2.12 0.17
C PHE A 12 13.85 1.87 1.61
N ARG A 13 13.89 2.95 2.39
CA ARG A 13 14.16 2.92 3.82
C ARG A 13 12.87 3.23 4.54
N THR A 14 12.47 2.32 5.40
CA THR A 14 11.23 2.45 6.17
C THR A 14 11.37 3.45 7.31
N TYR A 15 10.27 4.11 7.62
CA TYR A 15 10.10 4.88 8.86
C TYR A 15 9.55 3.97 9.96
N LYS A 16 9.70 4.35 11.22
CA LYS A 16 9.23 3.56 12.37
C LYS A 16 7.77 3.11 12.28
N PHE A 17 6.88 3.97 11.79
CA PHE A 17 5.48 3.61 11.61
C PHE A 17 5.27 2.58 10.49
N GLN A 18 6.11 2.60 9.46
CA GLN A 18 6.11 1.60 8.39
C GLN A 18 6.70 0.28 8.89
N ASP A 19 7.78 0.30 9.71
CA ASP A 19 8.35 -0.91 10.31
C ASP A 19 7.29 -1.65 11.13
N ARG A 20 6.56 -0.91 11.98
CA ARG A 20 5.44 -1.46 12.75
C ARG A 20 4.39 -2.11 11.85
N ALA A 21 3.96 -1.42 10.81
CA ALA A 21 2.96 -1.93 9.88
C ALA A 21 3.45 -3.15 9.08
N PHE A 22 4.73 -3.20 8.70
CA PHE A 22 5.32 -4.38 8.07
C PHE A 22 5.25 -5.60 8.99
N LEU A 23 5.67 -5.45 10.25
CA LEU A 23 5.65 -6.54 11.21
C LEU A 23 4.21 -7.03 11.48
N GLU A 24 3.26 -6.09 11.63
CA GLU A 24 1.85 -6.43 11.83
C GLU A 24 1.22 -7.14 10.62
N MET A 25 1.59 -6.74 9.40
CA MET A 25 1.13 -7.41 8.17
C MET A 25 1.74 -8.81 8.04
N ASP A 26 3.05 -8.94 8.28
CA ASP A 26 3.77 -10.22 8.14
C ASP A 26 3.28 -11.26 9.16
N GLU A 27 3.02 -10.83 10.40
CA GLU A 27 2.49 -11.69 11.48
C GLU A 27 1.22 -12.45 11.07
N VAL A 28 0.33 -11.81 10.31
CA VAL A 28 -0.98 -12.37 9.95
C VAL A 28 -1.10 -12.75 8.47
N LEU A 29 -0.05 -12.58 7.71
CA LEU A 29 -0.05 -12.85 6.26
C LEU A 29 -0.41 -14.31 5.96
N GLY A 30 -1.45 -14.50 5.16
CA GLY A 30 -1.98 -15.81 4.80
C GLY A 30 -2.93 -16.41 5.84
N GLN A 31 -3.22 -15.72 6.95
CA GLN A 31 -4.07 -16.22 8.03
C GLN A 31 -5.36 -15.41 8.19
N HIS A 32 -5.27 -14.09 8.10
CA HIS A 32 -6.38 -13.17 8.32
C HIS A 32 -6.39 -12.03 7.31
N ASP A 33 -7.56 -11.47 7.12
CA ASP A 33 -7.70 -10.23 6.36
C ASP A 33 -7.03 -9.05 7.08
N ILE A 34 -6.51 -8.12 6.29
CA ILE A 34 -5.79 -6.92 6.75
C ILE A 34 -6.42 -5.70 6.10
N GLY A 35 -6.87 -4.75 6.91
CA GLY A 35 -7.32 -3.45 6.45
C GLY A 35 -6.25 -2.39 6.71
N VAL A 36 -5.76 -1.73 5.66
CA VAL A 36 -4.75 -0.67 5.76
C VAL A 36 -5.37 0.65 5.36
N GLU A 37 -5.69 1.46 6.36
CA GLU A 37 -6.09 2.85 6.14
C GLU A 37 -4.86 3.75 6.10
N LYS A 38 -4.76 4.56 5.08
CA LYS A 38 -3.58 5.41 4.91
C LYS A 38 -3.94 6.84 4.53
N SER A 39 -3.16 7.80 5.00
CA SER A 39 -3.05 9.10 4.37
C SER A 39 -2.29 8.98 3.03
N ARG A 40 -2.44 9.97 2.15
CA ARG A 40 -1.77 9.97 0.84
C ARG A 40 -0.25 9.96 0.97
N ASP A 41 0.41 9.32 0.01
CA ASP A 41 1.87 9.30 -0.16
C ASP A 41 2.67 8.75 1.05
N LEU A 42 2.10 7.80 1.81
CA LEU A 42 2.79 7.12 2.90
C LEU A 42 3.42 5.78 2.49
N GLY A 43 3.47 5.49 1.19
CA GLY A 43 4.17 4.33 0.65
C GLY A 43 3.47 2.98 0.84
N ALA A 44 2.20 2.93 1.26
CA ALA A 44 1.50 1.67 1.59
C ALA A 44 1.51 0.66 0.43
N THR A 45 1.33 1.11 -0.83
CA THR A 45 1.42 0.23 -2.01
C THR A 45 2.80 -0.44 -2.12
N TRP A 46 3.89 0.31 -1.90
CA TRP A 46 5.23 -0.26 -1.88
C TRP A 46 5.42 -1.23 -0.71
N MET A 47 4.82 -0.94 0.44
CA MET A 47 4.94 -1.80 1.63
C MET A 47 4.36 -3.19 1.35
N PHE A 48 3.08 -3.31 0.99
CA PHE A 48 2.52 -4.65 0.76
C PHE A 48 3.15 -5.36 -0.44
N LEU A 49 3.50 -4.64 -1.53
CA LEU A 49 4.21 -5.25 -2.65
C LEU A 49 5.60 -5.76 -2.25
N THR A 50 6.34 -5.02 -1.43
CA THR A 50 7.66 -5.46 -0.94
C THR A 50 7.52 -6.67 -0.03
N LEU A 51 6.52 -6.70 0.87
CA LEU A 51 6.25 -7.86 1.72
C LEU A 51 5.92 -9.10 0.89
N PHE A 52 5.00 -8.99 -0.06
CA PHE A 52 4.64 -10.09 -0.96
C PHE A 52 5.84 -10.53 -1.81
N PHE A 53 6.63 -9.56 -2.29
CA PHE A 53 7.84 -9.82 -3.07
C PHE A 53 8.90 -10.57 -2.26
N HIS A 54 9.06 -10.24 -0.97
CA HIS A 54 9.93 -10.98 -0.06
C HIS A 54 9.50 -12.46 0.03
N HIS A 55 8.22 -12.72 0.26
CA HIS A 55 7.71 -14.10 0.30
C HIS A 55 7.82 -14.80 -1.06
N TRP A 56 7.56 -14.12 -2.17
CA TRP A 56 7.73 -14.64 -3.52
C TRP A 56 9.17 -15.04 -3.83
N MET A 57 10.14 -14.31 -3.24
CA MET A 57 11.58 -14.59 -3.41
C MET A 57 12.04 -15.77 -2.57
N PHE A 58 11.60 -15.86 -1.32
CA PHE A 58 12.26 -16.69 -0.30
C PHE A 58 11.40 -17.81 0.26
N HIS A 59 10.14 -17.93 -0.14
CA HIS A 59 9.25 -19.00 0.28
C HIS A 59 8.72 -19.76 -0.93
N ASP A 60 8.75 -21.09 -0.85
CA ASP A 60 8.26 -21.93 -1.93
C ASP A 60 6.75 -21.84 -2.12
N PHE A 61 6.30 -21.93 -3.37
CA PHE A 61 4.91 -21.97 -3.78
C PHE A 61 4.03 -20.85 -3.22
N SER A 62 4.62 -19.68 -2.97
CA SER A 62 3.88 -18.52 -2.48
C SER A 62 3.18 -17.80 -3.64
N SER A 63 1.87 -18.00 -3.77
CA SER A 63 1.05 -17.37 -4.81
C SER A 63 0.32 -16.15 -4.27
N PHE A 64 0.47 -15.00 -4.95
CA PHE A 64 -0.14 -13.72 -4.57
C PHE A 64 -1.04 -13.18 -5.67
N GLY A 65 -2.18 -12.61 -5.27
CA GLY A 65 -3.03 -11.81 -6.12
C GLY A 65 -2.80 -10.31 -5.88
N ILE A 66 -2.82 -9.51 -6.92
CA ILE A 66 -2.81 -8.04 -6.82
C ILE A 66 -3.92 -7.47 -7.69
N MET A 67 -4.73 -6.59 -7.10
CA MET A 67 -5.90 -6.02 -7.74
C MET A 67 -5.93 -4.49 -7.57
N SER A 68 -6.45 -3.80 -8.56
CA SER A 68 -6.85 -2.39 -8.46
C SER A 68 -8.10 -2.15 -9.29
N ARG A 69 -8.66 -0.95 -9.21
CA ARG A 69 -9.95 -0.58 -9.84
C ARG A 69 -10.00 -0.73 -11.37
N THR A 70 -8.86 -0.74 -12.06
CA THR A 70 -8.77 -0.98 -13.51
C THR A 70 -7.55 -1.82 -13.86
N ALA A 71 -7.64 -2.59 -14.96
CA ALA A 71 -6.53 -3.39 -15.47
C ALA A 71 -5.28 -2.53 -15.74
N ASP A 72 -5.45 -1.33 -16.28
CA ASP A 72 -4.38 -0.37 -16.59
C ASP A 72 -3.59 0.13 -15.37
N LEU A 73 -4.13 0.00 -14.18
CA LEU A 73 -3.43 0.29 -12.92
C LEU A 73 -2.69 -0.93 -12.38
N VAL A 74 -3.14 -2.12 -12.74
CA VAL A 74 -2.50 -3.37 -12.35
C VAL A 74 -1.32 -3.65 -13.27
N ASP A 75 -1.56 -3.70 -14.58
CA ASP A 75 -0.52 -3.97 -15.58
C ASP A 75 -0.84 -3.31 -16.91
N LYS A 76 0.09 -2.51 -17.42
CA LYS A 76 -0.01 -1.89 -18.72
C LYS A 76 1.37 -1.71 -19.33
N PRO A 77 1.64 -2.30 -20.51
CA PRO A 77 2.92 -2.14 -21.20
C PRO A 77 3.29 -0.66 -21.39
N GLY A 78 4.52 -0.32 -21.04
CA GLY A 78 5.05 1.04 -21.19
C GLY A 78 4.59 2.04 -20.12
N LYS A 79 3.67 1.69 -19.25
CA LYS A 79 3.22 2.54 -18.14
C LYS A 79 3.97 2.19 -16.85
N LYS A 80 4.80 3.12 -16.40
CA LYS A 80 5.39 3.08 -15.06
C LYS A 80 4.29 3.35 -14.02
N ASP A 81 4.49 2.97 -12.78
CA ASP A 81 3.54 3.10 -11.65
C ASP A 81 2.40 2.08 -11.57
N THR A 82 2.28 1.12 -12.50
CA THR A 82 1.37 -0.02 -12.31
C THR A 82 1.87 -0.94 -11.20
N LEU A 83 0.98 -1.76 -10.63
CA LEU A 83 1.38 -2.69 -9.57
C LEU A 83 2.43 -3.69 -10.08
N MET A 84 2.22 -4.26 -11.27
CA MET A 84 3.16 -5.20 -11.88
C MET A 84 4.48 -4.52 -12.26
N TRP A 85 4.46 -3.27 -12.73
CA TRP A 85 5.69 -2.53 -12.99
C TRP A 85 6.52 -2.33 -11.69
N LYS A 86 5.85 -2.10 -10.55
CA LYS A 86 6.56 -1.98 -9.27
C LYS A 86 7.26 -3.29 -8.87
N LEU A 87 6.64 -4.44 -9.15
CA LEU A 87 7.28 -5.75 -8.95
C LEU A 87 8.46 -5.96 -9.90
N ASP A 88 8.29 -5.62 -11.20
CA ASP A 88 9.39 -5.63 -12.16
C ASP A 88 10.55 -4.73 -11.70
N PHE A 89 10.23 -3.56 -11.16
CA PHE A 89 11.22 -2.63 -10.60
C PHE A 89 11.94 -3.19 -9.37
N LEU A 90 11.24 -3.86 -8.45
CA LEU A 90 11.86 -4.53 -7.31
C LEU A 90 12.84 -5.61 -7.77
N LEU A 91 12.48 -6.37 -8.79
CA LEU A 91 13.32 -7.45 -9.31
C LEU A 91 14.49 -6.92 -10.16
N ASN A 92 14.20 -6.06 -11.13
CA ASN A 92 15.12 -5.71 -12.22
C ASN A 92 15.66 -4.27 -12.17
N GLY A 93 14.96 -3.38 -11.45
CA GLY A 93 15.24 -1.95 -11.51
C GLY A 93 14.74 -1.31 -12.82
N ASP A 94 15.11 -0.06 -13.01
CA ASP A 94 14.83 0.71 -14.24
C ASP A 94 16.02 1.63 -14.56
N GLY A 95 16.52 1.57 -15.78
CA GLY A 95 17.64 2.39 -16.23
C GLY A 95 18.92 2.23 -15.41
N GLY A 96 19.22 1.02 -14.95
CA GLY A 96 20.37 0.71 -14.11
C GLY A 96 20.26 1.15 -12.66
N ARG A 97 19.06 1.47 -12.19
CA ARG A 97 18.77 1.90 -10.82
C ARG A 97 17.73 1.00 -10.17
N GLY A 98 17.89 0.74 -8.87
CA GLY A 98 17.04 -0.20 -8.14
C GLY A 98 17.24 -1.64 -8.56
N GLY A 99 16.30 -2.50 -8.25
CA GLY A 99 16.37 -3.93 -8.51
C GLY A 99 17.29 -4.68 -7.56
N LEU A 100 17.20 -5.99 -7.63
CA LEU A 100 18.07 -6.88 -6.87
C LEU A 100 19.45 -7.00 -7.53
N PRO A 101 20.52 -7.18 -6.74
CA PRO A 101 21.80 -7.57 -7.28
C PRO A 101 21.70 -8.93 -7.99
N ALA A 102 22.52 -9.14 -9.03
CA ALA A 102 22.44 -10.32 -9.89
C ALA A 102 22.51 -11.67 -9.12
N TRP A 103 23.30 -11.72 -8.05
CA TRP A 103 23.46 -12.92 -7.22
C TRP A 103 22.22 -13.27 -6.38
N MET A 104 21.29 -12.31 -6.18
CA MET A 104 20.07 -12.52 -5.42
C MET A 104 18.86 -12.83 -6.31
N LYS A 105 18.96 -12.57 -7.61
CA LYS A 105 17.85 -12.81 -8.53
C LYS A 105 17.61 -14.30 -8.73
N PRO A 106 16.34 -14.75 -8.84
CA PRO A 106 16.03 -16.09 -9.29
C PRO A 106 16.67 -16.36 -10.66
N ALA A 107 17.17 -17.58 -10.86
CA ALA A 107 17.78 -17.98 -12.13
C ALA A 107 16.75 -18.10 -13.25
N LYS A 108 15.50 -18.48 -12.91
CA LYS A 108 14.41 -18.70 -13.86
C LYS A 108 13.18 -17.91 -13.43
N THR A 109 12.90 -16.84 -14.14
CA THR A 109 11.65 -16.07 -13.99
C THR A 109 10.88 -16.07 -15.29
N TYR A 110 9.56 -15.93 -15.19
CA TYR A 110 8.68 -15.71 -16.33
C TYR A 110 7.81 -14.49 -16.07
N ARG A 111 7.63 -13.67 -17.08
CA ARG A 111 6.81 -12.46 -17.03
C ARG A 111 5.95 -12.35 -18.28
N SER A 112 4.65 -12.32 -18.10
CA SER A 112 3.68 -11.97 -19.14
C SER A 112 2.68 -10.97 -18.57
N MET A 113 1.74 -10.51 -19.39
CA MET A 113 0.71 -9.60 -18.92
C MET A 113 -0.04 -10.21 -17.72
N MET A 114 -0.17 -9.46 -16.63
CA MET A 114 -0.83 -9.87 -15.38
C MET A 114 -0.20 -11.08 -14.67
N LEU A 115 0.99 -11.54 -15.05
CA LEU A 115 1.61 -12.71 -14.44
C LEU A 115 3.13 -12.52 -14.28
N MET A 116 3.65 -12.84 -13.10
CA MET A 116 5.08 -12.97 -12.83
C MET A 116 5.33 -14.27 -12.05
N GLU A 117 6.24 -15.11 -12.54
CA GLU A 117 6.57 -16.38 -11.92
C GLU A 117 8.03 -16.43 -11.50
N ASN A 118 8.30 -16.94 -10.32
CA ASN A 118 9.59 -17.42 -9.88
C ASN A 118 9.63 -18.94 -10.08
N ARG A 119 10.24 -19.38 -11.18
CA ARG A 119 10.26 -20.81 -11.54
C ARG A 119 11.30 -21.63 -10.76
N ASP A 120 12.13 -20.98 -9.95
CA ASP A 120 13.06 -21.69 -9.08
C ASP A 120 12.35 -22.25 -7.84
N ASN A 121 11.30 -21.54 -7.34
CA ASN A 121 10.55 -21.96 -6.15
C ASN A 121 9.03 -22.09 -6.36
N GLY A 122 8.55 -21.94 -7.60
CA GLY A 122 7.13 -22.09 -7.94
C GLY A 122 6.21 -20.97 -7.47
N SER A 123 6.74 -19.83 -7.00
CA SER A 123 5.96 -18.71 -6.51
C SER A 123 5.45 -17.81 -7.64
N THR A 124 4.26 -17.22 -7.46
CA THR A 124 3.59 -16.45 -8.52
C THR A 124 3.01 -15.14 -8.01
N PHE A 125 2.99 -14.13 -8.88
CA PHE A 125 2.09 -12.98 -8.80
C PHE A 125 1.10 -13.03 -9.95
N GLU A 126 -0.17 -12.83 -9.65
CA GLU A 126 -1.25 -12.73 -10.61
C GLU A 126 -1.98 -11.39 -10.43
N GLY A 127 -2.09 -10.62 -11.50
CA GLY A 127 -2.82 -9.36 -11.54
C GLY A 127 -4.26 -9.56 -11.98
N ALA A 128 -5.20 -8.79 -11.40
CA ALA A 128 -6.58 -8.74 -11.85
C ALA A 128 -7.18 -7.35 -11.70
N SER A 129 -8.21 -7.07 -12.45
CA SER A 129 -9.12 -5.94 -12.21
C SER A 129 -10.44 -6.43 -11.61
N THR A 130 -11.39 -5.53 -11.39
CA THR A 130 -12.72 -5.80 -10.83
C THR A 130 -13.60 -6.67 -11.74
N THR A 131 -13.23 -7.90 -11.98
CA THR A 131 -14.08 -8.87 -12.69
C THR A 131 -14.57 -9.93 -11.71
N GLU A 132 -15.77 -10.47 -11.96
CA GLU A 132 -16.38 -11.51 -11.12
C GLU A 132 -15.57 -12.82 -11.11
N ASP A 133 -14.67 -12.99 -12.08
CA ASP A 133 -13.82 -14.16 -12.25
C ASP A 133 -12.37 -13.94 -11.76
N ALA A 134 -12.11 -12.83 -11.07
CA ALA A 134 -10.79 -12.53 -10.57
C ALA A 134 -10.26 -13.64 -9.65
N PHE A 135 -9.05 -14.14 -9.98
CA PHE A 135 -8.36 -15.20 -9.24
C PHE A 135 -9.06 -16.55 -9.15
N ARG A 136 -10.04 -16.83 -10.04
CA ARG A 136 -10.59 -18.17 -10.20
C ARG A 136 -9.52 -19.10 -10.79
N GLY A 137 -9.25 -20.21 -10.13
CA GLY A 137 -8.32 -21.23 -10.64
C GLY A 137 -7.15 -21.57 -9.75
N GLY A 138 -7.10 -21.04 -8.51
CA GLY A 138 -6.08 -21.43 -7.53
C GLY A 138 -6.14 -20.57 -6.27
N ARG A 139 -5.87 -21.19 -5.12
CA ARG A 139 -5.78 -20.43 -3.86
C ARG A 139 -4.53 -19.57 -3.86
N LYS A 140 -4.66 -18.36 -3.36
CA LYS A 140 -3.57 -17.41 -3.13
C LYS A 140 -3.20 -17.39 -1.65
N LYS A 141 -1.92 -17.20 -1.34
CA LYS A 141 -1.47 -16.95 0.03
C LYS A 141 -2.05 -15.64 0.55
N ALA A 142 -2.08 -14.61 -0.29
CA ALA A 142 -2.77 -13.35 -0.01
C ALA A 142 -3.17 -12.64 -1.31
N ILE A 143 -4.19 -11.78 -1.23
CA ILE A 143 -4.63 -10.91 -2.33
C ILE A 143 -4.66 -9.47 -1.82
N ALA A 144 -3.89 -8.59 -2.46
CA ALA A 144 -3.95 -7.15 -2.17
C ALA A 144 -4.92 -6.44 -3.12
N ILE A 145 -5.78 -5.59 -2.56
CA ILE A 145 -6.73 -4.75 -3.27
C ILE A 145 -6.34 -3.29 -3.01
N ASP A 146 -5.63 -2.68 -3.95
CA ASP A 146 -5.10 -1.33 -3.82
C ASP A 146 -6.13 -0.28 -4.27
N GLU A 147 -6.12 0.87 -3.61
CA GLU A 147 -7.07 1.97 -3.81
C GLU A 147 -8.55 1.54 -3.66
N TYR A 148 -8.84 0.63 -2.75
CA TYR A 148 -10.14 -0.03 -2.67
C TYR A 148 -11.33 0.94 -2.46
N ALA A 149 -11.21 1.98 -1.64
CA ALA A 149 -12.25 2.99 -1.47
C ALA A 149 -12.51 3.84 -2.74
N ALA A 150 -11.66 3.73 -3.76
CA ALA A 150 -11.82 4.44 -5.03
C ALA A 150 -12.48 3.60 -6.12
N PHE A 151 -12.89 2.37 -5.82
CA PHE A 151 -13.61 1.52 -6.77
C PHE A 151 -14.98 2.13 -7.10
N PRO A 152 -15.48 1.95 -8.34
CA PRO A 152 -16.85 2.34 -8.68
C PRO A 152 -17.88 1.65 -7.76
N THR A 153 -18.99 2.33 -7.50
CA THR A 153 -20.07 1.80 -6.67
C THR A 153 -20.57 0.46 -7.21
N GLY A 154 -20.57 -0.56 -6.36
CA GLY A 154 -20.96 -1.93 -6.69
C GLY A 154 -19.80 -2.81 -7.14
N ASP A 155 -18.76 -2.27 -7.77
CA ASP A 155 -17.58 -3.06 -8.16
C ASP A 155 -16.70 -3.38 -6.94
N ASP A 156 -16.76 -2.56 -5.91
CA ASP A 156 -16.12 -2.79 -4.62
C ASP A 156 -16.67 -4.07 -3.95
N TYR A 157 -17.99 -4.25 -3.89
CA TYR A 157 -18.59 -5.47 -3.35
C TYR A 157 -18.38 -6.69 -4.26
N LYS A 158 -18.32 -6.52 -5.59
CA LYS A 158 -17.95 -7.61 -6.50
C LYS A 158 -16.52 -8.10 -6.26
N ALA A 159 -15.56 -7.16 -6.10
CA ALA A 159 -14.18 -7.48 -5.76
C ALA A 159 -14.08 -8.23 -4.42
N LEU A 160 -14.88 -7.79 -3.41
CA LEU A 160 -14.96 -8.47 -2.12
C LEU A 160 -15.42 -9.92 -2.26
N ALA A 161 -16.50 -10.14 -3.02
CA ALA A 161 -17.08 -11.46 -3.27
C ALA A 161 -16.13 -12.34 -4.09
N ALA A 162 -15.54 -11.83 -5.17
CA ALA A 162 -14.62 -12.57 -6.04
C ALA A 162 -13.39 -13.09 -5.31
N THR A 163 -12.87 -12.33 -4.34
CA THR A 163 -11.67 -12.70 -3.59
C THR A 163 -11.93 -13.57 -2.36
N GLN A 164 -13.18 -13.68 -1.90
CA GLN A 164 -13.53 -14.38 -0.66
C GLN A 164 -13.15 -15.85 -0.63
N HIS A 165 -13.24 -16.53 -1.78
CA HIS A 165 -12.93 -17.96 -1.87
C HIS A 165 -11.51 -18.23 -2.43
N ALA A 166 -10.82 -17.19 -2.89
CA ALA A 166 -9.50 -17.33 -3.50
C ALA A 166 -8.36 -17.25 -2.47
N THR A 167 -8.62 -16.72 -1.27
CA THR A 167 -7.61 -16.58 -0.20
C THR A 167 -8.26 -16.48 1.17
N ASP A 168 -7.50 -16.81 2.20
CA ASP A 168 -7.85 -16.54 3.61
C ASP A 168 -7.29 -15.19 4.10
N CYS A 169 -6.54 -14.49 3.26
CA CYS A 169 -5.89 -13.21 3.60
C CYS A 169 -6.03 -12.20 2.46
N ARG A 170 -6.92 -11.24 2.63
CA ARG A 170 -7.04 -10.08 1.75
C ARG A 170 -6.41 -8.86 2.41
N VAL A 171 -5.64 -8.10 1.66
CA VAL A 171 -5.02 -6.85 2.12
C VAL A 171 -5.75 -5.70 1.42
N PHE A 172 -6.66 -5.08 2.14
CA PHE A 172 -7.45 -3.94 1.66
C PHE A 172 -6.70 -2.64 1.94
N VAL A 173 -6.24 -1.96 0.91
CA VAL A 173 -5.42 -0.75 1.06
C VAL A 173 -6.12 0.44 0.44
N SER A 174 -6.38 1.49 1.20
CA SER A 174 -6.91 2.73 0.63
C SER A 174 -6.69 3.96 1.51
N THR A 175 -6.79 5.13 0.88
CA THR A 175 -7.13 6.37 1.57
C THR A 175 -8.66 6.41 1.71
N PRO A 176 -9.22 6.74 2.89
CA PRO A 176 -10.66 6.83 3.09
C PRO A 176 -11.33 7.77 2.10
N LYS A 177 -12.51 7.36 1.60
CA LYS A 177 -13.31 8.15 0.67
C LYS A 177 -14.79 8.09 1.06
N GLY A 178 -15.19 8.93 1.97
CA GLY A 178 -16.57 8.95 2.49
C GLY A 178 -16.83 7.86 3.54
N ALA A 179 -18.08 7.78 3.99
CA ALA A 179 -18.55 6.89 5.05
C ALA A 179 -19.50 5.80 4.50
N SER A 180 -19.14 5.21 3.35
CA SER A 180 -19.93 4.15 2.71
C SER A 180 -19.06 3.32 1.75
N GLY A 181 -19.57 2.14 1.36
CA GLY A 181 -18.91 1.21 0.44
C GLY A 181 -18.14 0.11 1.16
N ALA A 182 -17.74 -0.91 0.40
CA ALA A 182 -17.14 -2.12 0.95
C ALA A 182 -15.87 -1.86 1.77
N TYR A 183 -15.04 -0.89 1.36
CA TYR A 183 -13.85 -0.51 2.15
C TYR A 183 -14.22 0.08 3.51
N TYR A 184 -15.23 0.97 3.54
CA TYR A 184 -15.72 1.53 4.80
C TYR A 184 -16.22 0.42 5.73
N ASP A 185 -17.01 -0.52 5.20
CA ASP A 185 -17.53 -1.64 5.97
C ASP A 185 -16.40 -2.53 6.52
N VAL A 186 -15.39 -2.85 5.70
CA VAL A 186 -14.20 -3.59 6.13
C VAL A 186 -13.49 -2.89 7.29
N MET A 187 -13.35 -1.57 7.23
CA MET A 187 -12.61 -0.82 8.25
C MET A 187 -13.41 -0.54 9.52
N HIS A 188 -14.75 -0.46 9.45
CA HIS A 188 -15.57 0.01 10.58
C HIS A 188 -16.47 -1.07 11.20
N THR A 189 -16.77 -2.16 10.46
CA THR A 189 -17.53 -3.28 11.04
C THR A 189 -16.65 -4.07 12.02
N PRO A 190 -17.18 -4.47 13.19
CA PRO A 190 -16.50 -5.39 14.10
C PRO A 190 -16.19 -6.72 13.40
N SER A 191 -14.93 -7.12 13.34
CA SER A 191 -14.49 -8.33 12.64
C SER A 191 -13.09 -8.74 13.11
N ASN A 192 -12.60 -9.90 12.69
CA ASN A 192 -11.25 -10.39 12.95
C ASN A 192 -10.19 -9.79 11.99
N ILE A 193 -10.54 -8.76 11.24
CA ILE A 193 -9.62 -8.08 10.32
C ILE A 193 -8.57 -7.32 11.12
N ARG A 194 -7.29 -7.53 10.84
CA ARG A 194 -6.20 -6.71 11.39
C ARG A 194 -6.27 -5.32 10.77
N LYS A 195 -6.56 -4.30 11.57
CA LYS A 195 -6.67 -2.91 11.11
C LYS A 195 -5.38 -2.15 11.40
N ILE A 196 -4.76 -1.62 10.35
CA ILE A 196 -3.51 -0.85 10.40
C ILE A 196 -3.81 0.56 9.89
N ILE A 197 -3.45 1.56 10.68
CA ILE A 197 -3.64 2.97 10.31
C ILE A 197 -2.28 3.61 10.11
N LEU A 198 -2.04 4.10 8.89
CA LEU A 198 -0.85 4.90 8.54
C LEU A 198 -1.26 6.37 8.49
N ASN A 199 -1.02 7.08 9.60
CA ASN A 199 -1.40 8.48 9.69
C ASN A 199 -0.23 9.38 9.24
N TRP A 200 -0.56 10.46 8.52
CA TRP A 200 0.43 11.45 8.08
C TRP A 200 1.16 12.13 9.25
N THR A 201 0.53 12.19 10.42
CA THR A 201 1.12 12.77 11.63
C THR A 201 2.35 12.00 12.14
N GLU A 202 2.46 10.72 11.78
CA GLU A 202 3.60 9.87 12.12
C GLU A 202 4.78 10.02 11.14
N HIS A 203 4.56 10.72 10.01
CA HIS A 203 5.62 10.93 9.02
C HIS A 203 6.63 11.98 9.53
N PRO A 204 7.95 11.69 9.56
CA PRO A 204 8.95 12.53 10.19
C PRO A 204 9.05 13.95 9.61
N ASP A 205 8.69 14.14 8.33
CA ASP A 205 8.74 15.46 7.70
C ASP A 205 7.38 16.17 7.72
N ARG A 206 6.26 15.41 7.75
CA ARG A 206 4.92 15.98 7.66
C ARG A 206 4.31 16.24 9.04
N GLY A 207 4.67 15.40 10.01
CA GLY A 207 4.22 15.48 11.39
C GLY A 207 5.05 16.43 12.26
N VAL A 208 5.94 17.22 11.68
CA VAL A 208 6.72 18.21 12.42
C VAL A 208 5.88 19.46 12.70
N GLY A 209 5.88 19.91 13.95
CA GLY A 209 5.12 21.09 14.37
C GLY A 209 3.61 20.82 14.44
N LEU A 210 3.21 19.66 14.97
CA LEU A 210 1.80 19.34 15.14
C LEU A 210 1.13 20.28 16.13
N TYR A 211 -0.07 20.75 15.76
CA TYR A 211 -0.94 21.53 16.62
C TYR A 211 -2.42 21.24 16.32
N THR A 212 -3.30 21.66 17.18
CA THR A 212 -4.75 21.59 16.99
C THR A 212 -5.40 22.82 17.62
N SER A 213 -6.70 22.91 17.56
CA SER A 213 -7.47 23.89 18.33
C SER A 213 -8.72 23.24 18.95
N LYS A 214 -9.05 23.68 20.13
CA LYS A 214 -10.29 23.30 20.81
C LYS A 214 -11.06 24.56 21.14
N GLU A 215 -12.30 24.69 20.63
CA GLU A 215 -13.14 25.87 20.83
C GLU A 215 -12.45 27.20 20.45
N GLY A 216 -11.62 27.17 19.39
CA GLY A 216 -10.85 28.32 18.94
C GLY A 216 -9.57 28.62 19.73
N VAL A 217 -9.25 27.83 20.76
CA VAL A 217 -8.01 27.95 21.54
C VAL A 217 -6.95 27.05 20.95
N LEU A 218 -5.78 27.61 20.64
CA LEU A 218 -4.62 26.90 20.11
C LEU A 218 -4.05 25.92 21.13
N GLU A 219 -3.78 24.68 20.70
CA GLU A 219 -3.06 23.66 21.45
C GLU A 219 -1.86 23.16 20.63
N ILE A 220 -0.64 23.37 21.12
CA ILE A 220 0.60 22.87 20.53
C ILE A 220 0.83 21.44 20.99
N LEU A 221 0.79 20.48 20.04
CA LEU A 221 1.02 19.06 20.29
C LEU A 221 2.52 18.71 20.25
N ASP A 222 3.25 19.29 19.29
CA ASP A 222 4.70 19.17 19.18
C ASP A 222 5.38 20.32 19.92
N LYS A 223 5.67 20.10 21.21
CA LYS A 223 6.26 21.12 22.10
C LYS A 223 7.73 21.44 21.80
N GLU A 224 8.40 20.59 21.04
CA GLU A 224 9.81 20.78 20.69
C GLU A 224 9.98 21.67 19.45
N TYR A 225 8.94 21.73 18.61
CA TYR A 225 8.97 22.53 17.41
C TYR A 225 8.78 24.01 17.69
N LYS A 226 9.66 24.82 17.12
CA LYS A 226 9.58 26.30 17.21
C LYS A 226 8.97 26.87 15.94
N PHE A 227 7.75 27.33 16.03
CA PHE A 227 7.09 27.99 14.90
C PHE A 227 7.81 29.31 14.56
N PRO A 228 7.88 29.66 13.26
CA PRO A 228 8.39 30.96 12.84
C PRO A 228 7.61 32.13 13.50
N GLU A 229 8.27 33.23 13.72
CA GLU A 229 7.61 34.46 14.19
C GLU A 229 6.50 34.88 13.21
N GLY A 230 5.33 35.21 13.73
CA GLY A 230 4.18 35.58 12.91
C GLY A 230 3.47 34.40 12.21
N TYR A 231 3.74 33.15 12.60
CA TYR A 231 3.07 31.99 12.04
C TYR A 231 1.53 32.08 12.23
N LYS A 232 0.79 31.90 11.15
CA LYS A 232 -0.68 31.98 11.15
C LYS A 232 -1.30 30.60 11.38
N PHE A 233 -1.68 30.32 12.61
CA PHE A 233 -2.37 29.08 12.96
C PHE A 233 -3.78 29.02 12.39
N VAL A 234 -4.17 27.84 11.86
CA VAL A 234 -5.52 27.56 11.42
C VAL A 234 -6.28 26.89 12.56
N LEU A 235 -7.31 27.56 13.09
CA LEU A 235 -8.05 27.13 14.29
C LEU A 235 -9.39 26.50 13.90
N ASP A 236 -9.35 25.34 13.22
CA ASP A 236 -10.54 24.63 12.70
C ASP A 236 -10.88 23.34 13.45
N GLY A 237 -10.25 23.12 14.58
CA GLY A 237 -10.45 21.92 15.42
C GLY A 237 -9.76 20.65 14.90
N LYS A 238 -9.04 20.72 13.78
CA LYS A 238 -8.31 19.58 13.22
C LYS A 238 -6.87 19.56 13.68
N VAL A 239 -6.24 18.37 13.62
CA VAL A 239 -4.78 18.27 13.78
C VAL A 239 -4.13 18.83 12.51
N ARG A 240 -3.18 19.73 12.70
CA ARG A 240 -2.47 20.46 11.67
C ARG A 240 -0.97 20.46 11.90
N ALA A 241 -0.22 20.80 10.84
CA ALA A 241 1.22 21.03 10.88
C ALA A 241 1.59 22.01 9.75
N PRO A 242 2.76 22.68 9.80
CA PRO A 242 3.23 23.57 8.74
C PRO A 242 3.22 22.96 7.34
N TYR A 243 3.41 21.65 7.24
CA TYR A 243 3.32 20.93 5.99
C TYR A 243 1.92 20.98 5.33
N TYR A 244 0.85 21.04 6.13
CA TYR A 244 -0.54 21.06 5.65
C TYR A 244 -1.14 22.45 5.55
N ASP A 245 -0.47 23.47 6.10
CA ASP A 245 -0.97 24.84 6.09
C ASP A 245 -0.44 25.66 4.89
N GLN A 246 0.38 25.02 4.01
CA GLN A 246 0.96 25.63 2.80
C GLN A 246 0.03 25.65 1.61
#